data_d631ed0d6d796b151a692f08b1246efa
#
_entry.id   d631ed0d6d796b151a692f08b1246efa
#
_cell.length_a   1.000
_cell.length_b   1.000
_cell.length_c   1.000
_cell.angle_alpha   90.00
_cell.angle_beta   90.00
_cell.angle_gamma   90.00
#
_symmetry.space_group_name_H-M   'P 1'
#
loop_
_entity.id
_entity.type
_entity.pdbx_description
1 polymer ?
#
loop_
_entity_poly.entity_id
_entity_poly.type
_entity_poly.pdbx_seq_one_letter_code
_entity_poly.pdbx_strand_id
1 'polypeptide(L)'
;MSLNLRRLTLPLIAGLGLLGSQFAAAEEEIDTLRFGIISTEASQNQEPLWRPFLDDMAESLGVEVEPFFANDYAAVIQAMRFDKIDLAWYGNKSAMEAVDRAGGEIFAQTVPENGEPGYWSLLIVHQDSPLESVEDVLANASELTFGNGDPNSTSGFLVPSYYVFAQNGVVASEIFKRTLNSNHETNALSVANRQVDVATFNTESMERLEMAHPDKAEQLKVIWQSPLIPSDPLVWREGLSEPMKTRLRDFILSYGETEEQREKIAPLQWAHFSASDNDQLLPIRQLELFKQRASIAGDDSLDAEERERLLAELDAQLDDLDERLKAREAADAEQAEAGVTTAMAQ
;
A
#
# COMPACT_ATOMS: atom_id res chain seq x y z
N MET A 1 83.35 49.85 -15.42
CA MET A 1 82.29 50.48 -16.24
C MET A 1 80.94 49.82 -15.89
N SER A 2 80.19 50.50 -15.14
CA SER A 2 78.90 50.02 -14.55
C SER A 2 77.73 50.67 -15.28
N LEU A 3 76.87 49.89 -15.90
CA LEU A 3 75.58 50.37 -16.44
C LEU A 3 74.47 50.01 -15.54
N ASN A 4 73.78 51.02 -15.00
CA ASN A 4 72.58 50.93 -14.24
C ASN A 4 71.35 50.70 -15.16
N LEU A 5 70.60 49.63 -14.95
CA LEU A 5 69.30 49.41 -15.58
C LEU A 5 68.24 49.72 -14.56
N ARG A 6 67.48 50.77 -14.81
CA ARG A 6 66.27 51.14 -14.02
C ARG A 6 65.14 50.13 -14.33
N ARG A 7 64.59 49.54 -13.26
CA ARG A 7 63.38 48.71 -13.32
C ARG A 7 62.18 49.63 -13.37
N LEU A 8 61.35 49.51 -14.44
CA LEU A 8 60.01 50.01 -14.49
C LEU A 8 59.07 48.87 -13.99
N THR A 9 58.35 49.13 -12.92
CA THR A 9 57.25 48.22 -12.40
C THR A 9 55.95 48.77 -12.91
N LEU A 10 55.25 48.01 -13.77
CA LEU A 10 53.82 48.19 -14.07
C LEU A 10 52.97 47.34 -13.07
N PRO A 11 51.89 47.86 -12.49
CA PRO A 11 50.98 47.05 -11.75
C PRO A 11 49.98 46.37 -12.70
N LEU A 12 50.02 45.04 -12.68
CA LEU A 12 49.01 44.19 -13.34
C LEU A 12 47.77 44.10 -12.45
N ILE A 13 46.70 44.81 -12.82
CA ILE A 13 45.39 44.65 -12.17
C ILE A 13 44.75 43.38 -12.75
N ALA A 14 44.78 42.29 -11.99
CA ALA A 14 44.04 41.07 -12.28
C ALA A 14 42.62 41.23 -11.76
N GLY A 15 41.70 41.58 -12.65
CA GLY A 15 40.28 41.50 -12.38
C GLY A 15 39.81 40.03 -12.40
N LEU A 16 39.67 39.39 -11.24
CA LEU A 16 39.00 38.08 -11.12
C LEU A 16 37.49 38.35 -11.23
N GLY A 17 36.93 38.16 -12.41
CA GLY A 17 35.50 38.01 -12.61
C GLY A 17 35.08 36.65 -12.08
N LEU A 18 34.44 36.62 -10.89
CA LEU A 18 33.68 35.47 -10.40
C LEU A 18 32.45 35.33 -11.29
N LEU A 19 32.57 34.56 -12.36
CA LEU A 19 31.41 33.95 -13.02
C LEU A 19 30.90 32.85 -12.09
N GLY A 20 29.99 33.22 -11.23
CA GLY A 20 29.14 32.25 -10.49
C GLY A 20 28.27 31.52 -11.52
N SER A 21 28.75 30.39 -12.00
CA SER A 21 27.92 29.43 -12.70
C SER A 21 26.90 28.91 -11.70
N GLN A 22 25.70 29.48 -11.69
CA GLN A 22 24.56 28.82 -11.17
C GLN A 22 24.36 27.59 -12.07
N PHE A 23 24.81 26.43 -11.63
CA PHE A 23 24.26 25.18 -12.09
C PHE A 23 22.83 25.15 -11.55
N ALA A 24 21.87 25.70 -12.29
CA ALA A 24 20.52 25.23 -12.22
C ALA A 24 20.61 23.75 -12.61
N ALA A 25 20.47 22.86 -11.65
CA ALA A 25 20.18 21.47 -11.98
C ALA A 25 18.96 21.56 -12.90
N ALA A 26 19.13 21.17 -14.16
CA ALA A 26 18.00 20.98 -15.05
C ALA A 26 17.12 19.95 -14.34
N GLU A 27 15.94 20.37 -13.86
CA GLU A 27 14.92 19.45 -13.38
C GLU A 27 14.67 18.49 -14.55
N GLU A 28 14.81 17.21 -14.28
CA GLU A 28 14.57 16.17 -15.26
C GLU A 28 13.07 16.22 -15.59
N GLU A 29 12.72 16.82 -16.72
CA GLU A 29 11.34 16.81 -17.24
C GLU A 29 11.01 15.36 -17.54
N ILE A 30 10.05 14.79 -16.80
CA ILE A 30 9.56 13.44 -17.05
C ILE A 30 8.58 13.51 -18.22
N ASP A 31 8.94 12.89 -19.35
CA ASP A 31 8.08 12.74 -20.52
C ASP A 31 7.06 11.61 -20.33
N THR A 32 7.43 10.59 -19.56
CA THR A 32 6.60 9.40 -19.28
C THR A 32 6.58 9.13 -17.78
N LEU A 33 5.39 9.09 -17.21
CA LEU A 33 5.11 8.73 -15.81
C LEU A 33 4.64 7.28 -15.75
N ARG A 34 5.30 6.42 -14.97
CA ARG A 34 4.96 5.01 -14.84
C ARG A 34 4.19 4.76 -13.57
N PHE A 35 2.95 4.28 -13.71
CA PHE A 35 2.02 4.01 -12.63
C PHE A 35 1.96 2.51 -12.31
N GLY A 36 2.49 2.10 -11.15
CA GLY A 36 2.44 0.72 -10.66
C GLY A 36 1.06 0.36 -10.08
N ILE A 37 0.58 -0.83 -10.40
CA ILE A 37 -0.70 -1.35 -9.92
C ILE A 37 -0.45 -2.75 -9.36
N ILE A 38 -0.75 -2.96 -8.06
CA ILE A 38 -0.60 -4.28 -7.44
C ILE A 38 -1.60 -5.28 -8.03
N SER A 39 -1.20 -6.54 -8.11
CA SER A 39 -1.94 -7.62 -8.77
C SER A 39 -3.04 -8.22 -7.88
N THR A 40 -4.07 -7.45 -7.57
CA THR A 40 -5.27 -7.95 -6.86
C THR A 40 -6.06 -8.93 -7.70
N GLU A 41 -6.03 -8.74 -9.01
CA GLU A 41 -6.65 -9.55 -10.07
C GLU A 41 -5.67 -9.76 -11.23
N ALA A 42 -6.07 -10.53 -12.23
CA ALA A 42 -5.30 -10.66 -13.46
C ALA A 42 -5.18 -9.30 -14.19
N SER A 43 -3.99 -8.96 -14.71
CA SER A 43 -3.72 -7.67 -15.35
C SER A 43 -4.71 -7.34 -16.48
N GLN A 44 -5.13 -8.34 -17.26
CA GLN A 44 -6.11 -8.19 -18.32
C GLN A 44 -7.50 -7.78 -17.84
N ASN A 45 -7.82 -8.04 -16.56
CA ASN A 45 -9.07 -7.63 -15.92
C ASN A 45 -8.92 -6.25 -15.28
N GLN A 46 -7.75 -5.92 -14.74
CA GLN A 46 -7.47 -4.62 -14.14
C GLN A 46 -7.32 -3.50 -15.19
N GLU A 47 -6.60 -3.74 -16.29
CA GLU A 47 -6.25 -2.70 -17.26
C GLU A 47 -7.44 -1.89 -17.78
N PRO A 48 -8.59 -2.48 -18.18
CA PRO A 48 -9.76 -1.71 -18.63
C PRO A 48 -10.36 -0.81 -17.55
N LEU A 49 -10.26 -1.19 -16.28
CA LEU A 49 -10.79 -0.43 -15.14
C LEU A 49 -9.94 0.80 -14.83
N TRP A 50 -8.62 0.67 -14.99
CA TRP A 50 -7.66 1.74 -14.68
C TRP A 50 -7.49 2.73 -15.84
N ARG A 51 -7.66 2.29 -17.09
CA ARG A 51 -7.36 3.10 -18.28
C ARG A 51 -8.03 4.48 -18.28
N PRO A 52 -9.35 4.62 -17.98
CA PRO A 52 -10.01 5.94 -18.02
C PRO A 52 -9.39 6.96 -17.06
N PHE A 53 -9.00 6.52 -15.85
CA PHE A 53 -8.34 7.36 -14.85
C PHE A 53 -6.92 7.75 -15.27
N LEU A 54 -6.15 6.81 -15.83
CA LEU A 54 -4.77 7.06 -16.27
C LEU A 54 -4.71 7.96 -17.51
N ASP A 55 -5.70 7.86 -18.41
CA ASP A 55 -5.82 8.73 -19.59
C ASP A 55 -6.11 10.17 -19.16
N ASP A 56 -7.01 10.39 -18.19
CA ASP A 56 -7.27 11.72 -17.62
C ASP A 56 -6.04 12.29 -16.90
N MET A 57 -5.28 11.43 -16.21
CA MET A 57 -4.01 11.83 -15.59
C MET A 57 -3.00 12.29 -16.64
N ALA A 58 -2.87 11.55 -17.75
CA ALA A 58 -1.97 11.90 -18.83
C ALA A 58 -2.34 13.25 -19.48
N GLU A 59 -3.64 13.47 -19.73
CA GLU A 59 -4.16 14.73 -20.28
C GLU A 59 -3.89 15.90 -19.33
N SER A 60 -4.21 15.75 -18.04
CA SER A 60 -4.06 16.79 -17.03
C SER A 60 -2.59 17.17 -16.79
N LEU A 61 -1.71 16.16 -16.75
CA LEU A 61 -0.29 16.37 -16.50
C LEU A 61 0.48 16.73 -17.76
N GLY A 62 -0.07 16.50 -18.97
CA GLY A 62 0.61 16.74 -20.25
C GLY A 62 1.86 15.86 -20.45
N VAL A 63 1.86 14.64 -19.89
CA VAL A 63 2.89 13.62 -20.03
C VAL A 63 2.25 12.29 -20.40
N GLU A 64 3.01 11.37 -20.95
CA GLU A 64 2.53 10.00 -21.12
C GLU A 64 2.39 9.31 -19.78
N VAL A 65 1.32 8.54 -19.55
CA VAL A 65 1.14 7.71 -18.35
C VAL A 65 1.06 6.24 -18.76
N GLU A 66 2.10 5.49 -18.38
CA GLU A 66 2.21 4.07 -18.65
C GLU A 66 1.84 3.25 -17.41
N PRO A 67 0.78 2.40 -17.44
CA PRO A 67 0.52 1.46 -16.36
C PRO A 67 1.57 0.36 -16.32
N PHE A 68 1.99 0.02 -15.12
CA PHE A 68 2.87 -1.12 -14.85
C PHE A 68 2.10 -2.18 -14.07
N PHE A 69 1.74 -3.25 -14.74
CA PHE A 69 1.14 -4.44 -14.14
C PHE A 69 2.20 -5.51 -13.91
N ALA A 70 2.15 -6.16 -12.76
CA ALA A 70 3.05 -7.25 -12.40
C ALA A 70 2.26 -8.51 -12.03
N ASN A 71 2.95 -9.65 -11.91
CA ASN A 71 2.32 -10.92 -11.54
C ASN A 71 2.12 -11.07 -10.03
N ASP A 72 2.85 -10.29 -9.24
CA ASP A 72 2.79 -10.27 -7.78
C ASP A 72 3.10 -8.86 -7.22
N TYR A 73 2.80 -8.64 -5.96
CA TYR A 73 3.01 -7.38 -5.27
C TYR A 73 4.49 -7.03 -5.12
N ALA A 74 5.34 -8.04 -4.92
CA ALA A 74 6.77 -7.85 -4.74
C ALA A 74 7.42 -7.22 -5.98
N ALA A 75 6.95 -7.56 -7.18
CA ALA A 75 7.46 -6.99 -8.42
C ALA A 75 7.17 -5.49 -8.54
N VAL A 76 6.01 -5.01 -8.06
CA VAL A 76 5.70 -3.56 -8.03
C VAL A 76 6.58 -2.84 -7.01
N ILE A 77 6.80 -3.43 -5.83
CA ILE A 77 7.73 -2.88 -4.82
C ILE A 77 9.16 -2.79 -5.38
N GLN A 78 9.63 -3.85 -6.05
CA GLN A 78 10.96 -3.84 -6.67
C GLN A 78 11.05 -2.85 -7.84
N ALA A 79 9.99 -2.68 -8.62
CA ALA A 79 9.95 -1.69 -9.68
C ALA A 79 10.15 -0.27 -9.13
N MET A 80 9.52 0.08 -8.01
CA MET A 80 9.74 1.36 -7.32
C MET A 80 11.18 1.47 -6.81
N ARG A 81 11.72 0.45 -6.16
CA ARG A 81 13.09 0.42 -5.63
C ARG A 81 14.16 0.70 -6.68
N PHE A 82 13.92 0.30 -7.92
CA PHE A 82 14.85 0.45 -9.04
C PHE A 82 14.45 1.56 -10.02
N ASP A 83 13.61 2.51 -9.59
CA ASP A 83 13.14 3.65 -10.38
C ASP A 83 12.52 3.24 -11.72
N LYS A 84 11.81 2.09 -11.76
CA LYS A 84 11.08 1.60 -12.94
C LYS A 84 9.63 2.06 -12.96
N ILE A 85 9.13 2.53 -11.84
CA ILE A 85 7.85 3.21 -11.69
C ILE A 85 8.05 4.48 -10.87
N ASP A 86 7.20 5.46 -11.09
CA ASP A 86 7.28 6.79 -10.45
C ASP A 86 6.28 6.94 -9.31
N LEU A 87 5.13 6.29 -9.45
CA LEU A 87 4.11 6.18 -8.40
C LEU A 87 3.37 4.85 -8.54
N ALA A 88 2.63 4.48 -7.48
CA ALA A 88 1.84 3.25 -7.49
C ALA A 88 0.66 3.32 -6.54
N TRP A 89 -0.39 2.55 -6.85
CA TRP A 89 -1.38 2.10 -5.90
C TRP A 89 -0.91 0.83 -5.22
N TYR A 90 -0.91 0.84 -3.90
CA TYR A 90 -0.50 -0.26 -3.05
C TYR A 90 -1.59 -0.59 -2.01
N GLY A 91 -1.63 -1.83 -1.53
CA GLY A 91 -2.26 -2.11 -0.24
C GLY A 91 -1.34 -1.63 0.90
N ASN A 92 -1.89 -1.42 2.09
CA ASN A 92 -1.13 -0.84 3.22
C ASN A 92 0.15 -1.62 3.56
N LYS A 93 0.12 -2.99 3.54
CA LYS A 93 1.34 -3.78 3.78
C LYS A 93 2.38 -3.60 2.68
N SER A 94 1.99 -3.64 1.41
CA SER A 94 2.93 -3.42 0.30
C SER A 94 3.46 -1.99 0.26
N ALA A 95 2.65 -0.99 0.65
CA ALA A 95 3.10 0.38 0.84
C ALA A 95 4.13 0.50 1.97
N MET A 96 3.93 -0.21 3.09
CA MET A 96 4.92 -0.27 4.17
C MET A 96 6.27 -0.79 3.67
N GLU A 97 6.29 -1.86 2.87
CA GLU A 97 7.51 -2.37 2.26
C GLU A 97 8.12 -1.38 1.25
N ALA A 98 7.28 -0.66 0.48
CA ALA A 98 7.74 0.34 -0.46
C ALA A 98 8.38 1.55 0.25
N VAL A 99 7.76 2.04 1.32
CA VAL A 99 8.30 3.13 2.17
C VAL A 99 9.61 2.71 2.84
N ASP A 100 9.65 1.52 3.44
CA ASP A 100 10.80 1.11 4.24
C ASP A 100 12.01 0.67 3.40
N ARG A 101 11.80 0.20 2.15
CA ARG A 101 12.84 -0.48 1.38
C ARG A 101 12.98 -0.05 -0.08
N ALA A 102 12.04 0.74 -0.59
CA ALA A 102 12.00 1.12 -2.00
C ALA A 102 11.97 2.64 -2.23
N GLY A 103 12.16 3.46 -1.18
CA GLY A 103 12.16 4.93 -1.29
C GLY A 103 10.78 5.48 -1.68
N GLY A 104 9.71 4.83 -1.22
CA GLY A 104 8.33 5.29 -1.40
C GLY A 104 7.93 6.31 -0.34
N GLU A 105 7.02 7.23 -0.71
CA GLU A 105 6.40 8.19 0.18
C GLU A 105 4.90 8.26 -0.10
N ILE A 106 4.06 8.03 0.90
CA ILE A 106 2.60 8.13 0.79
C ILE A 106 2.22 9.60 0.69
N PHE A 107 1.30 9.94 -0.21
CA PHE A 107 0.80 11.32 -0.37
C PHE A 107 -0.72 11.42 -0.44
N ALA A 108 -1.40 10.31 -0.73
CA ALA A 108 -2.85 10.23 -0.82
C ALA A 108 -3.33 8.81 -0.48
N GLN A 109 -4.61 8.68 -0.22
CA GLN A 109 -5.32 7.41 -0.08
C GLN A 109 -6.63 7.45 -0.85
N THR A 110 -7.13 6.28 -1.23
CA THR A 110 -8.44 6.11 -1.86
C THR A 110 -9.56 6.38 -0.84
N VAL A 111 -10.70 6.86 -1.33
CA VAL A 111 -11.93 6.98 -0.54
C VAL A 111 -13.00 6.13 -1.23
N PRO A 112 -13.50 5.08 -0.58
CA PRO A 112 -14.51 4.19 -1.15
C PRO A 112 -15.81 4.90 -1.50
N GLU A 113 -16.51 4.42 -2.55
CA GLU A 113 -17.78 4.96 -3.02
C GLU A 113 -18.91 4.82 -1.96
N ASN A 114 -18.85 3.76 -1.14
CA ASN A 114 -19.80 3.52 -0.06
C ASN A 114 -19.59 4.45 1.16
N GLY A 115 -18.55 5.28 1.17
CA GLY A 115 -18.23 6.24 2.23
C GLY A 115 -17.63 5.61 3.49
N GLU A 116 -17.30 4.34 3.48
CA GLU A 116 -16.60 3.69 4.60
C GLU A 116 -15.15 4.16 4.67
N PRO A 117 -14.53 4.21 5.87
CA PRO A 117 -13.15 4.69 6.02
C PRO A 117 -12.09 3.65 5.62
N GLY A 118 -12.49 2.55 4.99
CA GLY A 118 -11.62 1.46 4.58
C GLY A 118 -12.41 0.21 4.20
N TYR A 119 -11.79 -0.94 4.36
CA TYR A 119 -12.32 -2.23 3.92
C TYR A 119 -11.98 -3.35 4.92
N TRP A 120 -12.41 -4.58 4.67
CA TRP A 120 -12.24 -5.71 5.57
C TRP A 120 -11.62 -6.92 4.86
N SER A 121 -10.74 -7.61 5.59
CA SER A 121 -10.30 -8.95 5.21
C SER A 121 -11.40 -9.97 5.52
N LEU A 122 -11.53 -10.96 4.67
CA LEU A 122 -12.53 -12.02 4.76
C LEU A 122 -11.85 -13.39 4.70
N LEU A 123 -12.46 -14.38 5.38
CA LEU A 123 -12.30 -15.78 5.02
C LEU A 123 -13.54 -16.25 4.29
N ILE A 124 -13.33 -16.86 3.14
CA ILE A 124 -14.39 -17.39 2.27
C ILE A 124 -14.27 -18.90 2.10
N VAL A 125 -15.40 -19.54 2.01
CA VAL A 125 -15.56 -20.96 1.67
C VAL A 125 -16.66 -21.10 0.60
N HIS A 126 -16.75 -22.28 -0.03
CA HIS A 126 -17.86 -22.54 -0.94
C HIS A 126 -19.20 -22.52 -0.16
N GLN A 127 -20.27 -22.02 -0.78
CA GLN A 127 -21.60 -21.90 -0.13
C GLN A 127 -22.12 -23.20 0.50
N ASP A 128 -21.84 -24.36 -0.11
CA ASP A 128 -22.21 -25.68 0.40
C ASP A 128 -21.18 -26.28 1.39
N SER A 129 -20.14 -25.53 1.77
CA SER A 129 -19.16 -26.00 2.74
C SER A 129 -19.80 -26.18 4.11
N PRO A 130 -19.45 -27.23 4.87
CA PRO A 130 -19.88 -27.39 6.24
C PRO A 130 -19.18 -26.45 7.23
N LEU A 131 -18.13 -25.72 6.78
CA LEU A 131 -17.39 -24.78 7.62
C LEU A 131 -18.22 -23.51 7.81
N GLU A 132 -18.41 -23.09 9.08
CA GLU A 132 -19.21 -21.92 9.44
C GLU A 132 -18.42 -20.85 10.21
N SER A 133 -17.21 -21.20 10.69
CA SER A 133 -16.42 -20.36 11.58
C SER A 133 -14.90 -20.58 11.41
N VAL A 134 -14.10 -19.70 12.02
CA VAL A 134 -12.65 -19.87 12.15
C VAL A 134 -12.31 -21.14 12.93
N GLU A 135 -13.08 -21.43 14.00
CA GLU A 135 -12.90 -22.61 14.83
C GLU A 135 -13.07 -23.90 14.01
N ASP A 136 -14.06 -23.94 13.11
CA ASP A 136 -14.27 -25.09 12.20
C ASP A 136 -13.08 -25.26 11.26
N VAL A 137 -12.55 -24.15 10.72
CA VAL A 137 -11.37 -24.17 9.85
C VAL A 137 -10.17 -24.71 10.60
N LEU A 138 -9.87 -24.19 11.78
CA LEU A 138 -8.73 -24.61 12.59
C LEU A 138 -8.84 -26.07 13.03
N ALA A 139 -10.02 -26.53 13.43
CA ALA A 139 -10.23 -27.91 13.86
C ALA A 139 -10.05 -28.93 12.73
N ASN A 140 -10.24 -28.54 11.46
CA ASN A 140 -10.16 -29.40 10.30
C ASN A 140 -8.95 -29.10 9.38
N ALA A 141 -8.08 -28.16 9.76
CA ALA A 141 -7.05 -27.59 8.90
C ALA A 141 -6.17 -28.65 8.19
N SER A 142 -5.81 -29.74 8.88
CA SER A 142 -4.98 -30.81 8.32
C SER A 142 -5.62 -31.57 7.14
N GLU A 143 -6.92 -31.41 6.93
CA GLU A 143 -7.66 -32.00 5.80
C GLU A 143 -7.92 -30.96 4.68
N LEU A 144 -7.76 -29.65 4.97
CA LEU A 144 -8.15 -28.56 4.10
C LEU A 144 -6.99 -28.04 3.24
N THR A 145 -7.32 -27.62 2.03
CA THR A 145 -6.46 -26.81 1.17
C THR A 145 -6.80 -25.32 1.39
N PHE A 146 -5.79 -24.52 1.71
CA PHE A 146 -5.92 -23.09 2.02
C PHE A 146 -5.37 -22.23 0.90
N GLY A 147 -6.20 -21.30 0.40
CA GLY A 147 -5.82 -20.20 -0.49
C GLY A 147 -5.40 -18.98 0.31
N ASN A 148 -4.11 -18.82 0.52
CA ASN A 148 -3.55 -17.65 1.17
C ASN A 148 -3.36 -16.52 0.16
N GLY A 149 -3.35 -15.26 0.59
CA GLY A 149 -3.05 -14.12 -0.27
C GLY A 149 -1.56 -14.00 -0.60
N ASP A 150 -1.23 -13.02 -1.47
CA ASP A 150 0.16 -12.61 -1.70
C ASP A 150 0.82 -12.20 -0.36
N PRO A 151 2.07 -12.61 -0.08
CA PRO A 151 2.76 -12.29 1.17
C PRO A 151 2.85 -10.79 1.50
N ASN A 152 2.74 -9.91 0.50
CA ASN A 152 2.70 -8.45 0.65
C ASN A 152 1.29 -7.86 0.68
N SER A 153 0.24 -8.69 0.66
CA SER A 153 -1.14 -8.25 0.80
C SER A 153 -1.49 -7.95 2.26
N THR A 154 -2.20 -6.87 2.49
CA THR A 154 -2.75 -6.50 3.81
C THR A 154 -3.88 -7.47 4.18
N SER A 155 -4.98 -7.45 3.43
CA SER A 155 -6.17 -8.24 3.71
C SER A 155 -6.03 -9.72 3.34
N GLY A 156 -5.21 -10.03 2.33
CA GLY A 156 -5.01 -11.41 1.90
C GLY A 156 -4.01 -12.20 2.75
N PHE A 157 -3.10 -11.50 3.45
CA PHE A 157 -2.01 -12.17 4.17
C PHE A 157 -1.80 -11.64 5.59
N LEU A 158 -1.44 -10.36 5.79
CA LEU A 158 -1.03 -9.86 7.10
C LEU A 158 -2.15 -9.96 8.14
N VAL A 159 -3.32 -9.42 7.81
CA VAL A 159 -4.48 -9.36 8.70
C VAL A 159 -4.95 -10.76 9.10
N PRO A 160 -5.22 -11.70 8.18
CA PRO A 160 -5.58 -13.06 8.57
C PRO A 160 -4.44 -13.80 9.28
N SER A 161 -3.17 -13.55 8.93
CA SER A 161 -2.03 -14.16 9.64
C SER A 161 -2.02 -13.82 11.11
N TYR A 162 -2.43 -12.63 11.49
CA TYR A 162 -2.54 -12.24 12.89
C TYR A 162 -3.86 -12.69 13.52
N TYR A 163 -4.99 -12.20 13.01
CA TYR A 163 -6.29 -12.38 13.68
C TYR A 163 -6.82 -13.82 13.64
N VAL A 164 -6.54 -14.56 12.55
CA VAL A 164 -7.02 -15.94 12.41
C VAL A 164 -6.00 -16.95 12.93
N PHE A 165 -4.71 -16.74 12.65
CA PHE A 165 -3.71 -17.78 12.93
C PHE A 165 -2.87 -17.47 14.17
N ALA A 166 -2.17 -16.33 14.23
CA ALA A 166 -1.26 -16.05 15.32
C ALA A 166 -1.96 -15.90 16.67
N GLN A 167 -3.15 -15.30 16.73
CA GLN A 167 -3.96 -15.22 17.95
C GLN A 167 -4.44 -16.61 18.45
N ASN A 168 -4.50 -17.58 17.57
CA ASN A 168 -4.81 -18.97 17.92
C ASN A 168 -3.55 -19.84 18.09
N GLY A 169 -2.35 -19.22 18.13
CA GLY A 169 -1.09 -19.90 18.38
C GLY A 169 -0.64 -20.84 17.26
N VAL A 170 -1.08 -20.59 16.01
CA VAL A 170 -0.77 -21.44 14.86
C VAL A 170 -0.25 -20.62 13.67
N VAL A 171 0.42 -21.30 12.74
CA VAL A 171 0.91 -20.73 11.48
C VAL A 171 0.22 -21.45 10.32
N ALA A 172 -0.39 -20.68 9.41
CA ALA A 172 -1.17 -21.24 8.29
C ALA A 172 -0.38 -22.25 7.44
N SER A 173 0.89 -21.98 7.15
CA SER A 173 1.72 -22.91 6.35
C SER A 173 2.00 -24.25 7.01
N GLU A 174 1.77 -24.37 8.32
CA GLU A 174 2.10 -25.56 9.11
C GLU A 174 0.88 -26.44 9.41
N ILE A 175 -0.30 -25.85 9.49
CA ILE A 175 -1.51 -26.55 9.93
C ILE A 175 -2.34 -27.13 8.79
N PHE A 176 -2.34 -26.46 7.61
CA PHE A 176 -3.13 -26.92 6.47
C PHE A 176 -2.48 -28.08 5.72
N LYS A 177 -3.32 -28.97 5.17
CA LYS A 177 -2.88 -30.03 4.26
C LYS A 177 -2.05 -29.48 3.10
N ARG A 178 -2.43 -28.30 2.59
CA ARG A 178 -1.76 -27.56 1.53
C ARG A 178 -2.10 -26.10 1.62
N THR A 179 -1.10 -25.23 1.51
CA THR A 179 -1.28 -23.78 1.39
C THR A 179 -0.78 -23.31 0.03
N LEU A 180 -1.57 -22.47 -0.64
CA LEU A 180 -1.26 -21.86 -1.94
C LEU A 180 -1.37 -20.35 -1.78
N ASN A 181 -0.36 -19.60 -2.24
CA ASN A 181 -0.42 -18.14 -2.25
C ASN A 181 -0.84 -17.66 -3.64
N SER A 182 -1.85 -16.78 -3.68
CA SER A 182 -2.34 -16.22 -4.93
C SER A 182 -2.96 -14.84 -4.72
N ASN A 183 -3.46 -14.20 -5.77
CA ASN A 183 -4.21 -12.97 -5.69
C ASN A 183 -5.69 -13.23 -5.27
N HIS A 184 -6.40 -12.15 -4.96
CA HIS A 184 -7.78 -12.24 -4.47
C HIS A 184 -8.72 -12.92 -5.47
N GLU A 185 -8.69 -12.52 -6.75
CA GLU A 185 -9.54 -13.11 -7.79
C GLU A 185 -9.31 -14.62 -7.93
N THR A 186 -8.04 -15.05 -8.00
CA THR A 186 -7.68 -16.47 -8.11
C THR A 186 -8.15 -17.26 -6.89
N ASN A 187 -8.02 -16.71 -5.70
CA ASN A 187 -8.51 -17.33 -4.45
C ASN A 187 -10.03 -17.54 -4.50
N ALA A 188 -10.79 -16.49 -4.83
CA ALA A 188 -12.24 -16.56 -4.92
C ALA A 188 -12.72 -17.57 -5.97
N LEU A 189 -12.16 -17.52 -7.18
CA LEU A 189 -12.48 -18.46 -8.25
C LEU A 189 -12.12 -19.90 -7.89
N SER A 190 -11.00 -20.11 -7.16
CA SER A 190 -10.59 -21.44 -6.71
C SER A 190 -11.54 -22.01 -5.67
N VAL A 191 -12.06 -21.19 -4.75
CA VAL A 191 -13.11 -21.61 -3.78
C VAL A 191 -14.41 -21.90 -4.50
N ALA A 192 -14.88 -20.98 -5.37
CA ALA A 192 -16.11 -21.17 -6.14
C ALA A 192 -16.09 -22.43 -7.02
N ASN A 193 -14.93 -22.82 -7.53
CA ASN A 193 -14.73 -24.05 -8.30
C ASN A 193 -14.30 -25.26 -7.47
N ARG A 194 -14.29 -25.17 -6.14
CA ARG A 194 -13.94 -26.25 -5.19
C ARG A 194 -12.52 -26.82 -5.38
N GLN A 195 -11.60 -25.97 -5.87
CA GLN A 195 -10.16 -26.29 -5.99
C GLN A 195 -9.41 -26.01 -4.69
N VAL A 196 -9.95 -25.11 -3.88
CA VAL A 196 -9.48 -24.71 -2.56
C VAL A 196 -10.67 -24.75 -1.61
N ASP A 197 -10.49 -25.22 -0.38
CA ASP A 197 -11.57 -25.41 0.59
C ASP A 197 -11.91 -24.11 1.32
N VAL A 198 -10.90 -23.32 1.65
CA VAL A 198 -11.02 -22.02 2.34
C VAL A 198 -9.95 -21.07 1.81
N ALA A 199 -10.28 -19.79 1.68
CA ALA A 199 -9.30 -18.80 1.22
C ALA A 199 -9.48 -17.44 1.90
N THR A 200 -8.40 -16.63 1.89
CA THR A 200 -8.45 -15.22 2.24
C THR A 200 -8.98 -14.40 1.06
N PHE A 201 -9.76 -13.37 1.39
CA PHE A 201 -10.37 -12.46 0.44
C PHE A 201 -10.53 -11.07 1.08
N ASN A 202 -11.26 -10.15 0.44
CA ASN A 202 -11.65 -8.87 1.04
C ASN A 202 -12.96 -8.35 0.46
N THR A 203 -13.54 -7.33 1.10
CA THR A 203 -14.84 -6.77 0.70
C THR A 203 -14.79 -6.09 -0.66
N GLU A 204 -13.77 -5.30 -0.98
CA GLU A 204 -13.63 -4.64 -2.28
C GLU A 204 -13.52 -5.65 -3.44
N SER A 205 -12.73 -6.72 -3.24
CA SER A 205 -12.61 -7.77 -4.25
C SER A 205 -13.90 -8.61 -4.36
N MET A 206 -14.71 -8.71 -3.29
CA MET A 206 -16.04 -9.33 -3.35
C MET A 206 -16.98 -8.53 -4.25
N GLU A 207 -17.06 -7.22 -4.07
CA GLU A 207 -17.88 -6.34 -4.89
C GLU A 207 -17.44 -6.36 -6.37
N ARG A 208 -16.13 -6.37 -6.65
CA ARG A 208 -15.61 -6.54 -8.03
C ARG A 208 -15.96 -7.91 -8.62
N LEU A 209 -15.89 -8.97 -7.81
CA LEU A 209 -16.30 -10.32 -8.26
C LEU A 209 -17.81 -10.38 -8.55
N GLU A 210 -18.65 -9.74 -7.74
CA GLU A 210 -20.10 -9.66 -7.96
C GLU A 210 -20.43 -8.94 -9.28
N MET A 211 -19.67 -7.91 -9.65
CA MET A 211 -19.84 -7.21 -10.92
C MET A 211 -19.35 -8.05 -12.11
N ALA A 212 -18.17 -8.67 -12.01
CA ALA A 212 -17.54 -9.37 -13.11
C ALA A 212 -18.02 -10.82 -13.28
N HIS A 213 -18.30 -11.52 -12.19
CA HIS A 213 -18.64 -12.95 -12.12
C HIS A 213 -19.71 -13.24 -11.06
N PRO A 214 -20.94 -12.69 -11.20
CA PRO A 214 -21.99 -12.83 -10.19
C PRO A 214 -22.32 -14.29 -9.86
N ASP A 215 -22.27 -15.18 -10.86
CA ASP A 215 -22.46 -16.62 -10.68
C ASP A 215 -21.40 -17.28 -9.79
N LYS A 216 -20.19 -16.72 -9.74
CA LYS A 216 -19.11 -17.18 -8.85
C LYS A 216 -19.22 -16.58 -7.47
N ALA A 217 -19.59 -15.31 -7.37
CA ALA A 217 -19.82 -14.67 -6.08
C ALA A 217 -20.94 -15.37 -5.28
N GLU A 218 -22.04 -15.75 -5.94
CA GLU A 218 -23.13 -16.53 -5.33
C GLU A 218 -22.70 -17.91 -4.78
N GLN A 219 -21.55 -18.43 -5.23
CA GLN A 219 -21.00 -19.70 -4.74
C GLN A 219 -20.14 -19.55 -3.48
N LEU A 220 -19.93 -18.32 -3.01
CA LEU A 220 -19.07 -18.03 -1.87
C LEU A 220 -19.91 -17.76 -0.62
N LYS A 221 -19.35 -18.16 0.51
CA LYS A 221 -19.85 -17.86 1.85
C LYS A 221 -18.72 -17.25 2.67
N VAL A 222 -18.96 -16.09 3.28
CA VAL A 222 -18.04 -15.47 4.23
C VAL A 222 -18.26 -16.10 5.61
N ILE A 223 -17.19 -16.59 6.22
CA ILE A 223 -17.21 -17.22 7.55
C ILE A 223 -16.42 -16.42 8.59
N TRP A 224 -15.71 -15.39 8.18
CA TRP A 224 -15.01 -14.46 9.08
C TRP A 224 -14.76 -13.13 8.39
N GLN A 225 -14.78 -12.05 9.19
CA GLN A 225 -14.44 -10.70 8.80
C GLN A 225 -13.53 -10.06 9.84
N SER A 226 -12.52 -9.33 9.38
CA SER A 226 -11.54 -8.64 10.23
C SER A 226 -12.10 -7.37 10.88
N PRO A 227 -11.36 -6.75 11.82
CA PRO A 227 -11.46 -5.31 12.07
C PRO A 227 -11.17 -4.51 10.79
N LEU A 228 -11.59 -3.23 10.78
CA LEU A 228 -11.40 -2.32 9.66
C LEU A 228 -9.92 -2.18 9.28
N ILE A 229 -9.64 -2.23 7.98
CA ILE A 229 -8.34 -1.93 7.37
C ILE A 229 -8.47 -0.54 6.74
N PRO A 230 -7.56 0.41 7.01
CA PRO A 230 -7.56 1.71 6.35
C PRO A 230 -7.53 1.59 4.82
N SER A 231 -8.15 2.55 4.12
CA SER A 231 -8.13 2.61 2.66
C SER A 231 -6.71 2.57 2.08
N ASP A 232 -6.59 2.08 0.87
CA ASP A 232 -5.30 1.83 0.24
C ASP A 232 -4.59 3.12 -0.22
N PRO A 233 -3.27 3.22 -0.01
CA PRO A 233 -2.50 4.42 -0.32
C PRO A 233 -2.02 4.50 -1.76
N LEU A 234 -1.82 5.76 -2.20
CA LEU A 234 -1.00 6.12 -3.35
C LEU A 234 0.39 6.55 -2.87
N VAL A 235 1.41 5.97 -3.47
CA VAL A 235 2.82 6.15 -3.10
C VAL A 235 3.59 6.62 -4.32
N TRP A 236 4.33 7.72 -4.21
CA TRP A 236 5.32 8.09 -5.21
C TRP A 236 6.73 7.74 -4.73
N ARG A 237 7.71 7.69 -5.64
CA ARG A 237 9.11 7.56 -5.25
C ARG A 237 9.63 8.90 -4.71
N GLU A 238 10.43 8.88 -3.65
CA GLU A 238 11.03 10.07 -3.03
C GLU A 238 11.79 10.95 -4.04
N GLY A 239 12.49 10.31 -5.00
CA GLY A 239 13.27 10.99 -6.03
C GLY A 239 12.47 11.66 -7.16
N LEU A 240 11.14 11.64 -7.12
CA LEU A 240 10.31 12.40 -8.06
C LEU A 240 10.47 13.89 -7.81
N SER A 241 10.56 14.71 -8.89
CA SER A 241 10.77 16.15 -8.76
C SER A 241 9.60 16.84 -8.04
N GLU A 242 9.89 17.85 -7.22
CA GLU A 242 8.87 18.57 -6.45
C GLU A 242 7.79 19.22 -7.33
N PRO A 243 8.09 19.79 -8.51
CA PRO A 243 7.05 20.27 -9.43
C PRO A 243 6.12 19.13 -9.89
N MET A 244 6.64 17.94 -10.18
CA MET A 244 5.82 16.79 -10.57
C MET A 244 5.00 16.28 -9.39
N LYS A 245 5.57 16.18 -8.19
CA LYS A 245 4.84 15.84 -6.96
C LYS A 245 3.67 16.80 -6.71
N THR A 246 3.89 18.10 -6.90
CA THR A 246 2.83 19.12 -6.75
C THR A 246 1.72 18.89 -7.77
N ARG A 247 2.03 18.74 -9.05
CA ARG A 247 1.04 18.50 -10.12
C ARG A 247 0.25 17.19 -9.90
N LEU A 248 0.94 16.13 -9.49
CA LEU A 248 0.29 14.86 -9.14
C LEU A 248 -0.65 15.00 -7.96
N ARG A 249 -0.20 15.66 -6.89
CA ARG A 249 -1.02 15.90 -5.71
C ARG A 249 -2.27 16.69 -6.07
N ASP A 250 -2.12 17.78 -6.83
CA ASP A 250 -3.24 18.63 -7.25
C ASP A 250 -4.25 17.83 -8.10
N PHE A 251 -3.76 17.03 -9.07
CA PHE A 251 -4.61 16.18 -9.88
C PHE A 251 -5.35 15.14 -9.02
N ILE A 252 -4.63 14.37 -8.21
CA ILE A 252 -5.20 13.27 -7.42
C ILE A 252 -6.24 13.80 -6.43
N LEU A 253 -5.91 14.86 -5.67
CA LEU A 253 -6.81 15.35 -4.62
C LEU A 253 -8.03 16.09 -5.16
N SER A 254 -8.01 16.55 -6.40
CA SER A 254 -9.19 17.12 -7.08
C SER A 254 -9.98 16.10 -7.91
N TYR A 255 -9.47 14.88 -8.12
CA TYR A 255 -10.12 13.88 -8.95
C TYR A 255 -11.32 13.25 -8.23
N GLY A 256 -12.48 13.24 -8.90
CA GLY A 256 -13.77 12.82 -8.35
C GLY A 256 -14.70 14.01 -8.01
N GLU A 257 -14.27 15.26 -8.24
CA GLU A 257 -15.14 16.43 -8.05
C GLU A 257 -16.29 16.48 -9.07
N THR A 258 -16.05 16.04 -10.30
CA THR A 258 -17.07 16.01 -11.36
C THR A 258 -17.76 14.65 -11.44
N GLU A 259 -19.00 14.61 -11.99
CA GLU A 259 -19.72 13.37 -12.22
C GLU A 259 -18.96 12.45 -13.20
N GLU A 260 -18.41 13.02 -14.27
CA GLU A 260 -17.63 12.27 -15.25
C GLU A 260 -16.43 11.55 -14.62
N GLN A 261 -15.70 12.25 -13.73
CA GLN A 261 -14.56 11.64 -12.99
C GLN A 261 -15.02 10.53 -12.07
N ARG A 262 -16.13 10.72 -11.35
CA ARG A 262 -16.69 9.67 -10.47
C ARG A 262 -17.09 8.44 -11.28
N GLU A 263 -17.77 8.60 -12.43
CA GLU A 263 -18.10 7.48 -13.32
C GLU A 263 -16.87 6.70 -13.79
N LYS A 264 -15.72 7.38 -13.99
CA LYS A 264 -14.48 6.74 -14.43
C LYS A 264 -13.80 5.90 -13.33
N ILE A 265 -13.92 6.30 -12.06
CA ILE A 265 -13.31 5.57 -10.92
C ILE A 265 -14.30 4.68 -10.17
N ALA A 266 -15.60 4.79 -10.41
CA ALA A 266 -16.61 3.91 -9.81
C ALA A 266 -16.34 2.40 -10.06
N PRO A 267 -15.83 1.95 -11.24
CA PRO A 267 -15.43 0.56 -11.42
C PRO A 267 -14.26 0.10 -10.53
N LEU A 268 -13.45 1.04 -10.01
CA LEU A 268 -12.45 0.81 -8.99
C LEU A 268 -13.02 0.87 -7.57
N GLN A 269 -14.33 1.20 -7.43
CA GLN A 269 -15.09 1.35 -6.18
C GLN A 269 -14.64 2.57 -5.34
N TRP A 270 -14.12 3.60 -6.01
CA TRP A 270 -13.66 4.83 -5.38
C TRP A 270 -14.55 6.01 -5.74
N ALA A 271 -14.79 6.89 -4.77
CA ALA A 271 -15.48 8.16 -4.97
C ALA A 271 -14.52 9.30 -5.32
N HIS A 272 -13.39 9.35 -4.61
CA HIS A 272 -12.34 10.36 -4.74
C HIS A 272 -11.09 9.91 -3.99
N PHE A 273 -10.14 10.83 -3.80
CA PHE A 273 -8.94 10.62 -3.02
C PHE A 273 -8.82 11.66 -1.91
N SER A 274 -8.19 11.30 -0.80
CA SER A 274 -7.86 12.22 0.28
C SER A 274 -6.36 12.27 0.52
N ALA A 275 -5.87 13.41 1.05
CA ALA A 275 -4.48 13.53 1.44
C ALA A 275 -4.13 12.52 2.54
N SER A 276 -2.94 11.95 2.45
CA SER A 276 -2.41 11.04 3.45
C SER A 276 -0.88 11.18 3.54
N ASP A 277 -0.28 10.45 4.46
CA ASP A 277 1.16 10.40 4.68
C ASP A 277 1.60 9.02 5.23
N ASN A 278 2.88 8.85 5.50
CA ASN A 278 3.43 7.59 5.98
C ASN A 278 2.87 7.14 7.36
N ASP A 279 2.29 8.05 8.13
CA ASP A 279 1.69 7.70 9.43
C ASP A 279 0.36 6.94 9.29
N GLN A 280 -0.24 6.92 8.09
CA GLN A 280 -1.32 5.99 7.75
C GLN A 280 -0.94 4.54 8.05
N LEU A 281 0.34 4.19 7.97
CA LEU A 281 0.84 2.83 8.15
C LEU A 281 1.01 2.43 9.62
N LEU A 282 0.85 3.32 10.59
CA LEU A 282 1.07 3.01 12.00
C LEU A 282 0.26 1.80 12.51
N PRO A 283 -1.05 1.67 12.20
CA PRO A 283 -1.82 0.48 12.60
C PRO A 283 -1.31 -0.80 11.94
N ILE A 284 -0.82 -0.71 10.71
CA ILE A 284 -0.30 -1.86 9.95
C ILE A 284 1.05 -2.31 10.49
N ARG A 285 1.91 -1.36 10.87
CA ARG A 285 3.19 -1.63 11.56
C ARG A 285 2.95 -2.30 12.90
N GLN A 286 1.98 -1.82 13.67
CA GLN A 286 1.59 -2.43 14.94
C GLN A 286 1.11 -3.87 14.75
N LEU A 287 0.28 -4.13 13.72
CA LEU A 287 -0.20 -5.47 13.40
C LEU A 287 0.95 -6.41 12.99
N GLU A 288 1.91 -5.93 12.20
CA GLU A 288 3.09 -6.71 11.82
C GLU A 288 3.94 -7.08 13.04
N LEU A 289 4.16 -6.14 13.97
CA LEU A 289 4.88 -6.41 15.22
C LEU A 289 4.12 -7.39 16.13
N PHE A 290 2.80 -7.27 16.25
CA PHE A 290 2.00 -8.25 17.00
C PHE A 290 2.11 -9.66 16.42
N LYS A 291 2.07 -9.78 15.08
CA LYS A 291 2.28 -11.07 14.40
C LYS A 291 3.67 -11.62 14.68
N GLN A 292 4.71 -10.81 14.57
CA GLN A 292 6.10 -11.22 14.86
C GLN A 292 6.25 -11.65 16.33
N ARG A 293 5.68 -10.88 17.25
CA ARG A 293 5.69 -11.18 18.67
C ARG A 293 5.03 -12.53 18.97
N ALA A 294 3.88 -12.80 18.38
CA ALA A 294 3.19 -14.09 18.54
C ALA A 294 4.03 -15.25 17.98
N SER A 295 4.66 -15.05 16.82
CA SER A 295 5.56 -16.05 16.22
C SER A 295 6.76 -16.36 17.13
N ILE A 296 7.45 -15.33 17.65
CA ILE A 296 8.60 -15.51 18.56
C ILE A 296 8.18 -16.17 19.86
N ALA A 297 7.03 -15.79 20.41
CA ALA A 297 6.53 -16.37 21.67
C ALA A 297 6.25 -17.88 21.52
N GLY A 298 5.81 -18.34 20.34
CA GLY A 298 5.53 -19.74 20.03
C GLY A 298 6.70 -20.53 19.42
N ASP A 299 7.88 -19.91 19.22
CA ASP A 299 9.03 -20.57 18.59
C ASP A 299 9.82 -21.39 19.61
N ASP A 300 9.62 -22.71 19.61
CA ASP A 300 10.34 -23.65 20.48
C ASP A 300 11.80 -23.86 20.09
N SER A 301 12.24 -23.37 18.93
CA SER A 301 13.64 -23.45 18.51
C SER A 301 14.56 -22.42 19.16
N LEU A 302 13.98 -21.34 19.71
CA LEU A 302 14.70 -20.28 20.43
C LEU A 302 14.97 -20.71 21.88
N ASP A 303 16.19 -20.42 22.38
CA ASP A 303 16.43 -20.52 23.82
C ASP A 303 15.68 -19.42 24.59
N ALA A 304 15.54 -19.61 25.91
CA ALA A 304 14.72 -18.73 26.74
C ALA A 304 15.28 -17.31 26.82
N GLU A 305 16.60 -17.12 26.84
CA GLU A 305 17.26 -15.80 26.94
C GLU A 305 17.10 -15.03 25.61
N GLU A 306 17.31 -15.71 24.48
CA GLU A 306 17.12 -15.11 23.15
C GLU A 306 15.66 -14.73 22.91
N ARG A 307 14.71 -15.61 23.25
CA ARG A 307 13.27 -15.33 23.16
C ARG A 307 12.89 -14.12 24.00
N GLU A 308 13.33 -14.04 25.25
CA GLU A 308 13.04 -12.90 26.15
C GLU A 308 13.60 -11.58 25.59
N ARG A 309 14.82 -11.59 25.05
CA ARG A 309 15.45 -10.43 24.41
C ARG A 309 14.66 -9.95 23.20
N LEU A 310 14.28 -10.85 22.30
CA LEU A 310 13.52 -10.51 21.07
C LEU A 310 12.12 -9.99 21.42
N LEU A 311 11.45 -10.59 22.40
CA LEU A 311 10.14 -10.11 22.85
C LEU A 311 10.25 -8.70 23.48
N ALA A 312 11.27 -8.44 24.28
CA ALA A 312 11.49 -7.12 24.87
C ALA A 312 11.78 -6.04 23.81
N GLU A 313 12.53 -6.39 22.74
CA GLU A 313 12.75 -5.47 21.60
C GLU A 313 11.45 -5.14 20.85
N LEU A 314 10.59 -6.13 20.64
CA LEU A 314 9.28 -5.92 20.01
C LEU A 314 8.32 -5.14 20.91
N ASP A 315 8.30 -5.42 22.19
CA ASP A 315 7.47 -4.69 23.17
C ASP A 315 7.86 -3.20 23.21
N ALA A 316 9.15 -2.87 23.18
CA ALA A 316 9.61 -1.48 23.09
C ALA A 316 9.20 -0.78 21.78
N GLN A 317 9.21 -1.49 20.65
CA GLN A 317 8.72 -0.95 19.37
C GLN A 317 7.20 -0.74 19.37
N LEU A 318 6.46 -1.64 20.00
CA LEU A 318 5.01 -1.52 20.15
C LEU A 318 4.64 -0.32 21.03
N ASP A 319 5.38 -0.08 22.11
CA ASP A 319 5.17 1.08 22.98
C ASP A 319 5.41 2.40 22.23
N ASP A 320 6.48 2.50 21.43
CA ASP A 320 6.76 3.68 20.58
C ASP A 320 5.62 3.91 19.54
N LEU A 321 5.16 2.85 18.88
CA LEU A 321 4.05 2.96 17.93
C LEU A 321 2.75 3.37 18.60
N ASP A 322 2.46 2.87 19.78
CA ASP A 322 1.26 3.23 20.55
C ASP A 322 1.26 4.72 20.95
N GLU A 323 2.42 5.27 21.33
CA GLU A 323 2.58 6.70 21.58
C GLU A 323 2.34 7.54 20.31
N ARG A 324 2.85 7.11 19.16
CA ARG A 324 2.66 7.79 17.88
C ARG A 324 1.21 7.72 17.39
N LEU A 325 0.54 6.58 17.55
CA LEU A 325 -0.89 6.42 17.24
C LEU A 325 -1.74 7.38 18.07
N LYS A 326 -1.53 7.45 19.38
CA LYS A 326 -2.24 8.38 20.27
C LYS A 326 -2.00 9.85 19.89
N ALA A 327 -0.75 10.19 19.53
CA ALA A 327 -0.42 11.54 19.09
C ALA A 327 -1.14 11.91 17.79
N ARG A 328 -1.25 10.98 16.84
CA ARG A 328 -1.99 11.18 15.60
C ARG A 328 -3.48 11.32 15.84
N GLU A 329 -4.09 10.43 16.61
CA GLU A 329 -5.52 10.51 16.95
C GLU A 329 -5.88 11.85 17.61
N ALA A 330 -5.00 12.37 18.48
CA ALA A 330 -5.19 13.68 19.09
C ALA A 330 -5.11 14.81 18.07
N ALA A 331 -4.17 14.77 17.13
CA ALA A 331 -4.03 15.77 16.07
C ALA A 331 -5.22 15.75 15.10
N ASP A 332 -5.70 14.57 14.72
CA ASP A 332 -6.87 14.41 13.85
C ASP A 332 -8.14 14.94 14.53
N ALA A 333 -8.31 14.72 15.83
CA ALA A 333 -9.40 15.23 16.63
C ALA A 333 -9.39 16.78 16.71
N GLU A 334 -8.22 17.40 16.94
CA GLU A 334 -8.06 18.86 16.94
C GLU A 334 -8.40 19.48 15.57
N GLN A 335 -7.98 18.84 14.47
CA GLN A 335 -8.29 19.31 13.12
C GLN A 335 -9.79 19.22 12.81
N ALA A 336 -10.45 18.13 13.22
CA ALA A 336 -11.90 17.97 13.08
C ALA A 336 -12.68 19.04 13.84
N GLU A 337 -12.31 19.38 15.08
CA GLU A 337 -12.93 20.43 15.88
C GLU A 337 -12.71 21.82 15.27
N ALA A 338 -11.50 22.10 14.76
CA ALA A 338 -11.18 23.36 14.08
C ALA A 338 -11.99 23.54 12.79
N GLY A 339 -12.16 22.47 12.01
CA GLY A 339 -12.97 22.46 10.79
C GLY A 339 -14.45 22.74 11.06
N VAL A 340 -15.03 22.14 12.09
CA VAL A 340 -16.42 22.38 12.51
C VAL A 340 -16.60 23.83 12.97
N THR A 341 -15.66 24.38 13.72
CA THR A 341 -15.71 25.76 14.22
C THR A 341 -15.68 26.77 13.08
N THR A 342 -14.87 26.52 12.04
CA THR A 342 -14.75 27.37 10.86
C THR A 342 -16.03 27.31 9.99
N ALA A 343 -16.63 26.13 9.84
CA ALA A 343 -17.89 25.96 9.09
C ALA A 343 -19.09 26.59 9.77
N MET A 344 -19.12 26.71 11.11
CA MET A 344 -20.16 27.38 11.87
C MET A 344 -20.01 28.92 11.88
N ALA A 345 -18.85 29.44 11.48
CA ALA A 345 -18.56 30.89 11.45
C ALA A 345 -18.81 31.53 10.08
N GLN A 346 -19.18 30.78 9.06
CA GLN A 346 -19.58 31.22 7.72
C GLN A 346 -21.11 31.14 7.55
#